data_de2ec555371117a1078639548f3db74f
#
_entry.id   de2ec555371117a1078639548f3db74f
#
_cell.length_a   1.000
_cell.length_b   1.000
_cell.length_c   1.000
_cell.angle_alpha   90.00
_cell.angle_beta   90.00
_cell.angle_gamma   90.00
#
_symmetry.space_group_name_H-M   'P 1'
#
loop_
_entity.id
_entity.type
_entity.pdbx_description
1 polymer ?
#
loop_
_entity_poly.entity_id
_entity_poly.type
_entity_poly.pdbx_seq_one_letter_code
_entity_poly.pdbx_strand_id
1 'polypeptide(L)'
;MIELWRGCVNAWECDELGHFNVRFYLARASEALANLAEAAGLNPVHRADALATIVPQTLHIRFLAEARPGAPLYIEGGFTDIDTASAGILLVMRHSGTGQPAASFRIRASHAAPDTLAPFDWPKRFADAARALTVETPDFATPRGLSATPGSRRASMSAADVLDLTTIGRGRLGQHEMDAFGWMRAEFLLGRVSDSVTNFASAFPEEWDMHAGEPSARIGSALLECVIHVHRWPRAGDGYAIRSGLKSAGAKVRNIVHWVLEPATGKPWWTMEGVAAPMDLDLRKLAVIDPETRAKVEAAVVPGLEA
;
A
#
# COMPACT_ATOMS: atom_id res chain seq x y z
N MET A 1 0.85 -7.29 -21.73
CA MET A 1 1.48 -6.30 -20.83
C MET A 1 2.68 -5.70 -21.54
N ILE A 2 2.98 -4.42 -21.29
CA ILE A 2 4.20 -3.75 -21.77
C ILE A 2 5.13 -3.48 -20.59
N GLU A 3 6.45 -3.49 -20.81
CA GLU A 3 7.42 -3.12 -19.78
C GLU A 3 7.37 -1.60 -19.54
N LEU A 4 7.25 -1.21 -18.26
CA LEU A 4 7.00 0.15 -17.83
C LEU A 4 8.09 0.72 -16.93
N TRP A 5 8.83 -0.13 -16.25
CA TRP A 5 9.91 0.24 -15.36
C TRP A 5 10.94 -0.90 -15.27
N ARG A 6 12.22 -0.55 -15.11
CA ARG A 6 13.31 -1.51 -14.86
C ARG A 6 14.37 -0.88 -13.97
N GLY A 7 14.87 -1.66 -13.02
CA GLY A 7 15.90 -1.21 -12.08
C GLY A 7 16.36 -2.34 -11.17
N CYS A 8 16.95 -1.97 -10.06
CA CYS A 8 17.34 -2.90 -8.99
C CYS A 8 17.00 -2.33 -7.62
N VAL A 9 16.98 -3.20 -6.62
CA VAL A 9 16.80 -2.84 -5.21
C VAL A 9 18.11 -2.28 -4.66
N ASN A 10 18.05 -1.07 -4.10
CA ASN A 10 19.20 -0.49 -3.41
C ASN A 10 19.18 -0.85 -1.91
N ALA A 11 20.35 -0.87 -1.26
CA ALA A 11 20.44 -1.22 0.16
C ALA A 11 19.64 -0.25 1.07
N TRP A 12 19.58 1.04 0.72
CA TRP A 12 18.82 2.06 1.47
C TRP A 12 17.29 2.00 1.25
N GLU A 13 16.83 1.16 0.33
CA GLU A 13 15.42 0.88 0.09
C GLU A 13 14.92 -0.34 0.87
N CYS A 14 15.79 -0.93 1.68
CA CYS A 14 15.46 -2.11 2.48
C CYS A 14 15.15 -1.72 3.92
N ASP A 15 14.31 -2.54 4.55
CA ASP A 15 14.01 -2.47 5.96
C ASP A 15 15.14 -3.08 6.83
N GLU A 16 14.96 -3.09 8.14
CA GLU A 16 15.89 -3.67 9.13
C GLU A 16 16.05 -5.19 8.97
N LEU A 17 15.12 -5.85 8.27
CA LEU A 17 15.17 -7.28 7.98
C LEU A 17 15.95 -7.59 6.70
N GLY A 18 16.40 -6.55 5.99
CA GLY A 18 17.10 -6.64 4.72
C GLY A 18 16.18 -6.99 3.54
N HIS A 19 14.89 -6.70 3.64
CA HIS A 19 13.93 -6.85 2.57
C HIS A 19 13.63 -5.51 1.91
N PHE A 20 13.35 -5.52 0.62
CA PHE A 20 12.84 -4.35 -0.09
C PHE A 20 11.59 -3.85 0.62
N ASN A 21 11.64 -2.64 1.21
CA ASN A 21 10.56 -2.10 2.02
C ASN A 21 9.31 -1.84 1.16
N VAL A 22 8.15 -2.18 1.68
CA VAL A 22 6.85 -2.08 1.00
C VAL A 22 6.56 -0.70 0.41
N ARG A 23 7.11 0.38 1.02
CA ARG A 23 7.06 1.74 0.50
C ARG A 23 7.64 1.81 -0.91
N PHE A 24 8.80 1.23 -1.13
CA PHE A 24 9.52 1.35 -2.40
C PHE A 24 8.92 0.47 -3.51
N TYR A 25 8.22 -0.63 -3.16
CA TYR A 25 7.37 -1.33 -4.12
C TYR A 25 6.35 -0.37 -4.75
N LEU A 26 5.67 0.44 -3.90
CA LEU A 26 4.68 1.38 -4.38
C LEU A 26 5.31 2.60 -5.09
N ALA A 27 6.51 3.02 -4.69
CA ALA A 27 7.26 4.05 -5.41
C ALA A 27 7.52 3.64 -6.86
N ARG A 28 8.01 2.43 -7.08
CA ARG A 28 8.27 1.90 -8.44
C ARG A 28 6.99 1.66 -9.23
N ALA A 29 5.92 1.21 -8.56
CA ALA A 29 4.61 1.09 -9.20
C ALA A 29 4.06 2.46 -9.65
N SER A 30 4.32 3.53 -8.90
CA SER A 30 3.93 4.90 -9.27
C SER A 30 4.68 5.42 -10.50
N GLU A 31 5.98 5.13 -10.62
CA GLU A 31 6.76 5.41 -11.83
C GLU A 31 6.21 4.64 -13.04
N ALA A 32 5.91 3.35 -12.87
CA ALA A 32 5.32 2.51 -13.91
C ALA A 32 3.92 2.98 -14.33
N LEU A 33 3.11 3.46 -13.40
CA LEU A 33 1.79 4.05 -13.67
C LEU A 33 1.90 5.29 -14.57
N ALA A 34 2.86 6.16 -14.29
CA ALA A 34 3.12 7.34 -15.13
C ALA A 34 3.53 6.93 -16.56
N ASN A 35 4.45 5.97 -16.67
CA ASN A 35 4.92 5.48 -17.96
C ASN A 35 3.80 4.78 -18.76
N LEU A 36 2.87 4.09 -18.09
CA LEU A 36 1.68 3.52 -18.75
C LEU A 36 0.76 4.61 -19.31
N ALA A 37 0.56 5.69 -18.55
CA ALA A 37 -0.23 6.82 -19.01
C ALA A 37 0.40 7.50 -20.24
N GLU A 38 1.70 7.66 -20.25
CA GLU A 38 2.43 8.21 -21.39
C GLU A 38 2.38 7.27 -22.61
N ALA A 39 2.53 5.95 -22.40
CA ALA A 39 2.38 4.95 -23.45
C ALA A 39 0.98 4.95 -24.09
N ALA A 40 -0.05 5.32 -23.32
CA ALA A 40 -1.41 5.54 -23.82
C ALA A 40 -1.63 6.97 -24.40
N GLY A 41 -0.59 7.78 -24.53
CA GLY A 41 -0.63 9.08 -25.20
C GLY A 41 -1.06 10.27 -24.35
N LEU A 42 -1.04 10.17 -23.02
CA LEU A 42 -1.05 11.36 -22.17
C LEU A 42 0.31 12.04 -22.21
N ASN A 43 0.31 13.37 -22.03
CA ASN A 43 1.55 14.09 -21.73
C ASN A 43 2.08 13.65 -20.36
N PRO A 44 3.39 13.84 -20.06
CA PRO A 44 3.97 13.44 -18.79
C PRO A 44 3.17 13.94 -17.59
N VAL A 45 2.51 12.99 -16.90
CA VAL A 45 1.51 13.27 -15.85
C VAL A 45 2.10 13.66 -14.51
N HIS A 46 3.43 13.56 -14.35
CA HIS A 46 4.16 13.93 -13.12
C HIS A 46 5.05 15.17 -13.30
N ARG A 47 4.99 15.85 -14.44
CA ARG A 47 5.70 17.11 -14.63
C ARG A 47 4.96 18.26 -13.94
N ALA A 48 5.70 19.20 -13.38
CA ALA A 48 5.13 20.36 -12.69
C ALA A 48 4.27 21.26 -13.57
N ASP A 49 4.47 21.22 -14.90
CA ASP A 49 3.70 21.96 -15.89
C ASP A 49 2.61 21.12 -16.59
N ALA A 50 2.33 19.92 -16.09
CA ALA A 50 1.30 19.07 -16.65
C ALA A 50 -0.10 19.67 -16.43
N LEU A 51 -0.94 19.57 -17.47
CA LEU A 51 -2.34 20.05 -17.42
C LEU A 51 -3.30 18.99 -16.84
N ALA A 52 -2.81 17.77 -16.66
CA ALA A 52 -3.56 16.65 -16.08
C ALA A 52 -2.61 15.71 -15.38
N THR A 53 -3.14 14.99 -14.38
CA THR A 53 -2.42 13.94 -13.65
C THR A 53 -3.28 12.70 -13.48
N ILE A 54 -2.68 11.61 -13.02
CA ILE A 54 -3.38 10.38 -12.64
C ILE A 54 -3.33 10.23 -11.12
N VAL A 55 -4.51 10.10 -10.52
CA VAL A 55 -4.66 10.05 -9.06
C VAL A 55 -5.19 8.67 -8.63
N PRO A 56 -4.41 7.87 -7.92
CA PRO A 56 -4.89 6.62 -7.34
C PRO A 56 -6.00 6.88 -6.32
N GLN A 57 -7.07 6.07 -6.39
CA GLN A 57 -8.22 6.12 -5.49
C GLN A 57 -8.28 4.87 -4.60
N THR A 58 -8.04 3.71 -5.23
CA THR A 58 -7.98 2.43 -4.54
C THR A 58 -6.79 1.65 -5.07
N LEU A 59 -6.03 1.07 -4.15
CA LEU A 59 -4.88 0.22 -4.47
C LEU A 59 -5.07 -1.12 -3.76
N HIS A 60 -5.04 -2.20 -4.52
CA HIS A 60 -4.93 -3.56 -3.99
C HIS A 60 -3.55 -4.10 -4.37
N ILE A 61 -2.77 -4.48 -3.38
CA ILE A 61 -1.37 -4.90 -3.55
C ILE A 61 -1.20 -6.30 -2.97
N ARG A 62 -0.52 -7.17 -3.71
CA ARG A 62 -0.07 -8.46 -3.20
C ARG A 62 1.45 -8.55 -3.28
N PHE A 63 2.07 -8.95 -2.18
CA PHE A 63 3.48 -9.25 -2.08
C PHE A 63 3.65 -10.77 -2.24
N LEU A 64 4.38 -11.20 -3.26
CA LEU A 64 4.40 -12.59 -3.74
C LEU A 64 5.75 -13.27 -3.53
N ALA A 65 6.84 -12.51 -3.67
CA ALA A 65 8.19 -12.98 -3.42
C ALA A 65 9.07 -11.84 -2.92
N GLU A 66 9.96 -12.17 -2.00
CA GLU A 66 10.92 -11.21 -1.45
C GLU A 66 11.85 -10.67 -2.54
N ALA A 67 12.21 -9.39 -2.42
CA ALA A 67 13.34 -8.80 -3.11
C ALA A 67 14.35 -8.28 -2.08
N ARG A 68 15.64 -8.34 -2.41
CA ARG A 68 16.75 -7.99 -1.52
C ARG A 68 17.70 -7.00 -2.20
N PRO A 69 18.62 -6.38 -1.47
CA PRO A 69 19.62 -5.49 -2.06
C PRO A 69 20.31 -6.16 -3.25
N GLY A 70 20.38 -5.43 -4.38
CA GLY A 70 20.96 -5.92 -5.62
C GLY A 70 20.02 -6.74 -6.51
N ALA A 71 18.81 -7.09 -6.06
CA ALA A 71 17.85 -7.83 -6.88
C ALA A 71 17.42 -7.00 -8.11
N PRO A 72 17.63 -7.49 -9.35
CA PRO A 72 17.15 -6.81 -10.54
C PRO A 72 15.66 -7.07 -10.73
N LEU A 73 14.91 -5.98 -10.94
CA LEU A 73 13.45 -6.00 -11.06
C LEU A 73 12.99 -5.25 -12.32
N TYR A 74 11.83 -5.62 -12.84
CA TYR A 74 11.09 -4.83 -13.82
C TYR A 74 9.60 -4.85 -13.50
N ILE A 75 8.86 -3.89 -14.04
CA ILE A 75 7.40 -3.82 -13.93
C ILE A 75 6.82 -3.79 -15.34
N GLU A 76 5.88 -4.67 -15.57
CA GLU A 76 5.03 -4.68 -16.75
C GLU A 76 3.57 -4.46 -16.36
N GLY A 77 2.74 -4.00 -17.29
CA GLY A 77 1.34 -3.78 -16.98
C GLY A 77 0.49 -3.36 -18.17
N GLY A 78 -0.73 -2.95 -17.84
CA GLY A 78 -1.74 -2.45 -18.77
C GLY A 78 -3.01 -2.04 -18.04
N PHE A 79 -4.04 -1.69 -18.80
CA PHE A 79 -5.34 -1.34 -18.27
C PHE A 79 -6.23 -2.59 -18.16
N THR A 80 -7.07 -2.65 -17.12
CA THR A 80 -8.09 -3.71 -16.99
C THR A 80 -9.44 -3.26 -17.49
N ASP A 81 -9.73 -1.99 -17.34
CA ASP A 81 -10.95 -1.33 -17.82
C ASP A 81 -10.74 0.18 -17.92
N ILE A 82 -11.60 0.84 -18.71
CA ILE A 82 -11.59 2.30 -18.90
C ILE A 82 -13.01 2.82 -18.79
N ASP A 83 -13.25 3.67 -17.81
CA ASP A 83 -14.48 4.47 -17.68
C ASP A 83 -14.25 5.90 -18.21
N THR A 84 -15.27 6.76 -18.06
CA THR A 84 -15.24 8.14 -18.55
C THR A 84 -14.09 8.97 -17.98
N ALA A 85 -13.85 8.91 -16.68
CA ALA A 85 -12.82 9.70 -15.96
C ALA A 85 -11.88 8.85 -15.08
N SER A 86 -12.03 7.54 -15.11
CA SER A 86 -11.20 6.63 -14.31
C SER A 86 -10.83 5.38 -15.10
N ALA A 87 -9.82 4.67 -14.61
CA ALA A 87 -9.37 3.42 -15.20
C ALA A 87 -8.94 2.41 -14.13
N GLY A 88 -9.19 1.14 -14.43
CA GLY A 88 -8.54 0.03 -13.75
C GLY A 88 -7.19 -0.26 -14.40
N ILE A 89 -6.17 -0.49 -13.57
CA ILE A 89 -4.80 -0.72 -14.00
C ILE A 89 -4.25 -1.94 -13.27
N LEU A 90 -3.54 -2.79 -14.00
CA LEU A 90 -2.76 -3.88 -13.44
C LEU A 90 -1.28 -3.64 -13.72
N LEU A 91 -0.47 -3.65 -12.67
CA LEU A 91 0.99 -3.66 -12.75
C LEU A 91 1.52 -4.92 -12.07
N VAL A 92 2.54 -5.53 -12.64
CA VAL A 92 3.20 -6.72 -12.09
C VAL A 92 4.70 -6.46 -12.03
N MET A 93 5.25 -6.43 -10.81
CA MET A 93 6.68 -6.38 -10.58
C MET A 93 7.25 -7.80 -10.62
N ARG A 94 8.36 -8.00 -11.34
CA ARG A 94 9.00 -9.31 -11.51
C ARG A 94 10.50 -9.26 -11.27
N HIS A 95 11.05 -10.38 -10.80
CA HIS A 95 12.50 -10.61 -10.79
C HIS A 95 13.01 -10.80 -12.23
N SER A 96 13.98 -9.96 -12.67
CA SER A 96 14.45 -9.96 -14.06
C SER A 96 15.10 -11.28 -14.47
N GLY A 97 15.77 -11.96 -13.54
CA GLY A 97 16.48 -13.22 -13.85
C GLY A 97 15.56 -14.43 -14.01
N THR A 98 14.41 -14.47 -13.36
CA THR A 98 13.52 -15.64 -13.31
C THR A 98 12.15 -15.40 -13.93
N GLY A 99 11.73 -14.13 -14.09
CA GLY A 99 10.36 -13.76 -14.43
C GLY A 99 9.34 -13.98 -13.31
N GLN A 100 9.78 -14.46 -12.13
CA GLN A 100 8.88 -14.69 -10.99
C GLN A 100 8.22 -13.38 -10.54
N PRO A 101 6.89 -13.36 -10.33
CA PRO A 101 6.23 -12.20 -9.76
C PRO A 101 6.70 -11.91 -8.33
N ALA A 102 7.18 -10.70 -8.09
CA ALA A 102 7.54 -10.19 -6.76
C ALA A 102 6.34 -9.49 -6.10
N ALA A 103 5.56 -8.71 -6.86
CA ALA A 103 4.34 -8.09 -6.39
C ALA A 103 3.37 -7.82 -7.55
N SER A 104 2.09 -7.65 -7.22
CA SER A 104 1.07 -7.16 -8.16
C SER A 104 0.31 -5.99 -7.56
N PHE A 105 -0.09 -5.05 -8.41
CA PHE A 105 -0.80 -3.82 -8.03
C PHE A 105 -2.02 -3.70 -8.93
N ARG A 106 -3.21 -3.74 -8.35
CA ARG A 106 -4.46 -3.38 -9.02
C ARG A 106 -4.85 -2.00 -8.52
N ILE A 107 -4.87 -1.05 -9.42
CA ILE A 107 -5.06 0.36 -9.09
C ILE A 107 -6.31 0.86 -9.80
N ARG A 108 -7.22 1.47 -9.05
CA ARG A 108 -8.24 2.34 -9.63
C ARG A 108 -7.74 3.76 -9.54
N ALA A 109 -7.62 4.43 -10.68
CA ALA A 109 -7.10 5.78 -10.74
C ALA A 109 -7.99 6.69 -11.60
N SER A 110 -8.05 7.97 -11.23
CA SER A 110 -8.78 9.01 -11.97
C SER A 110 -7.83 9.87 -12.78
N HIS A 111 -8.32 10.34 -13.93
CA HIS A 111 -7.79 11.48 -14.65
C HIS A 111 -8.24 12.76 -13.96
N ALA A 112 -7.31 13.63 -13.55
CA ALA A 112 -7.64 14.74 -12.67
C ALA A 112 -6.82 15.99 -12.95
N ALA A 113 -7.37 17.14 -12.55
CA ALA A 113 -6.67 18.43 -12.57
C ALA A 113 -5.58 18.42 -11.47
N PRO A 114 -4.32 18.85 -11.77
CA PRO A 114 -3.20 18.73 -10.84
C PRO A 114 -3.32 19.59 -9.59
N ASP A 115 -4.03 20.70 -9.66
CA ASP A 115 -4.17 21.69 -8.58
C ASP A 115 -5.22 21.30 -7.53
N THR A 116 -6.31 20.64 -7.98
CA THR A 116 -7.48 20.32 -7.14
C THR A 116 -7.73 18.82 -6.96
N LEU A 117 -7.11 17.98 -7.80
CA LEU A 117 -7.39 16.56 -7.99
C LEU A 117 -8.86 16.27 -8.37
N ALA A 118 -9.57 17.27 -8.89
CA ALA A 118 -10.92 17.10 -9.41
C ALA A 118 -10.89 16.24 -10.68
N PRO A 119 -11.66 15.13 -10.73
CA PRO A 119 -11.66 14.26 -11.88
C PRO A 119 -12.35 14.92 -13.08
N PHE A 120 -11.87 14.59 -14.29
CA PHE A 120 -12.49 14.96 -15.56
C PHE A 120 -12.22 13.91 -16.63
N ASP A 121 -12.96 13.98 -17.74
CA ASP A 121 -12.98 12.96 -18.77
C ASP A 121 -11.62 12.75 -19.43
N TRP A 122 -11.32 11.50 -19.78
CA TRP A 122 -10.15 11.18 -20.58
C TRP A 122 -10.25 11.78 -21.98
N PRO A 123 -9.15 12.27 -22.55
CA PRO A 123 -9.11 12.57 -23.97
C PRO A 123 -9.46 11.32 -24.79
N LYS A 124 -10.30 11.48 -25.84
CA LYS A 124 -10.72 10.34 -26.67
C LYS A 124 -9.51 9.52 -27.19
N ARG A 125 -8.46 10.20 -27.64
CA ARG A 125 -7.22 9.55 -28.10
C ARG A 125 -6.58 8.65 -27.05
N PHE A 126 -6.60 9.08 -25.78
CA PHE A 126 -6.08 8.28 -24.66
C PHE A 126 -6.98 7.05 -24.45
N ALA A 127 -8.28 7.22 -24.36
CA ALA A 127 -9.20 6.11 -24.13
C ALA A 127 -9.10 5.03 -25.23
N ASP A 128 -8.89 5.44 -26.49
CA ASP A 128 -8.71 4.50 -27.59
C ASP A 128 -7.37 3.76 -27.48
N ALA A 129 -6.27 4.46 -27.17
CA ALA A 129 -4.96 3.85 -26.99
C ALA A 129 -4.90 2.93 -25.75
N ALA A 130 -5.53 3.34 -24.64
CA ALA A 130 -5.58 2.57 -23.41
C ALA A 130 -6.35 1.24 -23.62
N ARG A 131 -7.42 1.23 -24.44
CA ARG A 131 -8.12 -0.01 -24.83
C ARG A 131 -7.21 -1.00 -25.57
N ALA A 132 -6.29 -0.50 -26.40
CA ALA A 132 -5.30 -1.34 -27.09
C ALA A 132 -4.24 -1.94 -26.13
N LEU A 133 -4.08 -1.35 -24.94
CA LEU A 133 -3.18 -1.82 -23.88
C LEU A 133 -3.94 -2.58 -22.77
N THR A 134 -5.14 -3.07 -23.04
CA THR A 134 -5.92 -3.84 -22.08
C THR A 134 -5.28 -5.20 -21.82
N VAL A 135 -5.30 -5.63 -20.56
CA VAL A 135 -4.72 -6.89 -20.07
C VAL A 135 -5.71 -7.64 -19.18
N GLU A 136 -5.60 -8.94 -19.17
CA GLU A 136 -6.31 -9.80 -18.21
C GLU A 136 -5.60 -9.84 -16.88
N THR A 137 -6.37 -9.97 -15.79
CA THR A 137 -5.83 -10.11 -14.44
C THR A 137 -5.52 -11.58 -14.17
N PRO A 138 -4.24 -11.96 -13.99
CA PRO A 138 -3.88 -13.34 -13.66
C PRO A 138 -4.30 -13.70 -12.22
N ASP A 139 -4.50 -14.98 -11.94
CA ASP A 139 -4.97 -15.49 -10.64
C ASP A 139 -4.11 -15.01 -9.47
N PHE A 140 -2.78 -14.94 -9.64
CA PHE A 140 -1.89 -14.47 -8.59
C PHE A 140 -2.11 -12.99 -8.23
N ALA A 141 -2.74 -12.18 -9.08
CA ALA A 141 -3.04 -10.77 -8.84
C ALA A 141 -4.47 -10.54 -8.33
N THR A 142 -5.31 -11.59 -8.22
CA THR A 142 -6.66 -11.48 -7.65
C THR A 142 -6.62 -11.40 -6.12
N PRO A 143 -7.56 -10.67 -5.46
CA PRO A 143 -7.68 -10.66 -4.00
C PRO A 143 -7.89 -12.08 -3.44
N ARG A 144 -7.24 -12.37 -2.31
CA ARG A 144 -7.43 -13.64 -1.60
C ARG A 144 -8.39 -13.53 -0.41
N GLY A 145 -8.33 -12.43 0.31
CA GLY A 145 -9.10 -12.27 1.54
C GLY A 145 -9.57 -10.83 1.77
N LEU A 146 -9.13 -9.90 0.94
CA LEU A 146 -9.49 -8.50 1.05
C LEU A 146 -10.47 -8.09 -0.04
N SER A 147 -11.48 -7.32 0.34
CA SER A 147 -12.43 -6.74 -0.61
C SER A 147 -11.90 -5.40 -1.12
N ALA A 148 -11.96 -5.20 -2.44
CA ALA A 148 -11.72 -3.89 -3.04
C ALA A 148 -12.95 -2.96 -2.96
N THR A 149 -13.94 -3.28 -2.12
CA THR A 149 -15.08 -2.38 -1.84
C THR A 149 -14.55 -1.07 -1.27
N PRO A 150 -15.19 0.07 -1.59
CA PRO A 150 -14.80 1.35 -1.04
C PRO A 150 -14.71 1.30 0.48
N GLY A 151 -13.67 1.93 1.02
CA GLY A 151 -13.37 1.97 2.45
C GLY A 151 -14.54 2.50 3.29
N SER A 152 -14.52 2.17 4.55
CA SER A 152 -15.58 2.51 5.50
C SER A 152 -15.76 4.04 5.59
N ARG A 153 -16.97 4.52 5.33
CA ARG A 153 -17.34 5.93 5.56
C ARG A 153 -17.35 6.31 7.04
N ARG A 154 -17.15 5.33 7.95
CA ARG A 154 -17.16 5.51 9.40
C ARG A 154 -15.80 5.90 9.96
N ALA A 155 -14.70 5.78 9.20
CA ALA A 155 -13.37 6.15 9.67
C ALA A 155 -13.33 7.62 10.10
N SER A 156 -13.05 7.85 11.38
CA SER A 156 -12.92 9.20 11.97
C SER A 156 -12.16 9.11 13.29
N MET A 157 -11.65 10.23 13.79
CA MET A 157 -10.98 10.27 15.09
C MET A 157 -11.91 9.83 16.21
N SER A 158 -13.16 10.34 16.23
CA SER A 158 -14.15 9.95 17.26
C SER A 158 -14.52 8.47 17.20
N ALA A 159 -14.66 7.90 16.00
CA ALA A 159 -14.91 6.46 15.87
C ALA A 159 -13.69 5.63 16.30
N ALA A 160 -12.48 6.10 16.03
CA ALA A 160 -11.26 5.45 16.48
C ALA A 160 -11.14 5.45 18.02
N ASP A 161 -11.58 6.53 18.68
CA ASP A 161 -11.60 6.62 20.13
C ASP A 161 -12.68 5.69 20.75
N VAL A 162 -13.86 5.59 20.14
CA VAL A 162 -14.93 4.68 20.58
C VAL A 162 -14.51 3.21 20.44
N LEU A 163 -13.77 2.88 19.37
CA LEU A 163 -13.25 1.53 19.12
C LEU A 163 -11.95 1.24 19.88
N ASP A 164 -11.44 2.17 20.65
CA ASP A 164 -10.17 2.10 21.38
C ASP A 164 -8.99 1.70 20.47
N LEU A 165 -8.94 2.24 19.24
CA LEU A 165 -7.87 1.93 18.32
C LEU A 165 -6.54 2.49 18.81
N THR A 166 -5.51 1.67 18.76
CA THR A 166 -4.15 2.06 19.16
C THR A 166 -3.59 3.15 18.25
N THR A 167 -3.00 4.19 18.82
CA THR A 167 -2.22 5.18 18.06
C THR A 167 -0.82 4.63 17.83
N ILE A 168 -0.51 4.23 16.61
CA ILE A 168 0.82 3.69 16.24
C ILE A 168 1.75 4.73 15.64
N GLY A 169 1.21 5.80 15.07
CA GLY A 169 1.99 6.86 14.44
C GLY A 169 1.33 8.23 14.54
N ARG A 170 2.16 9.27 14.60
CA ARG A 170 1.72 10.67 14.62
C ARG A 170 2.83 11.56 14.06
N GLY A 171 2.45 12.55 13.26
CA GLY A 171 3.44 13.49 12.73
C GLY A 171 2.85 14.53 11.80
N ARG A 172 3.74 15.14 11.03
CA ARG A 172 3.43 16.04 9.92
C ARG A 172 4.17 15.63 8.68
N LEU A 173 3.57 15.88 7.53
CA LEU A 173 4.17 15.59 6.23
C LEU A 173 5.18 16.68 5.86
N GLY A 174 6.35 16.25 5.41
CA GLY A 174 7.42 17.14 4.97
C GLY A 174 7.35 17.44 3.47
N GLN A 175 8.01 18.52 3.03
CA GLN A 175 8.07 18.90 1.63
C GLN A 175 8.69 17.81 0.74
N HIS A 176 9.64 17.02 1.27
CA HIS A 176 10.30 15.93 0.54
C HIS A 176 9.39 14.74 0.21
N GLU A 177 8.19 14.70 0.79
CA GLU A 177 7.18 13.66 0.56
C GLU A 177 6.18 14.05 -0.53
N MET A 178 6.30 15.26 -1.08
CA MET A 178 5.36 15.79 -2.06
C MET A 178 5.79 15.47 -3.49
N ASP A 179 4.80 15.37 -4.37
CA ASP A 179 4.97 15.33 -5.81
C ASP A 179 5.20 16.76 -6.38
N ALA A 180 5.29 16.86 -7.69
CA ALA A 180 5.51 18.12 -8.40
C ALA A 180 4.36 19.13 -8.25
N PHE A 181 3.17 18.70 -7.81
CA PHE A 181 1.97 19.52 -7.60
C PHE A 181 1.74 19.87 -6.13
N GLY A 182 2.62 19.39 -5.24
CA GLY A 182 2.52 19.61 -3.79
C GLY A 182 1.56 18.67 -3.07
N TRP A 183 1.16 17.57 -3.69
CA TRP A 183 0.41 16.49 -3.04
C TRP A 183 1.34 15.39 -2.55
N MET A 184 0.95 14.68 -1.50
CA MET A 184 1.74 13.56 -0.99
C MET A 184 1.90 12.47 -2.07
N ARG A 185 3.14 12.01 -2.29
CA ARG A 185 3.42 10.88 -3.20
C ARG A 185 2.80 9.58 -2.69
N ALA A 186 2.29 8.76 -3.61
CA ALA A 186 1.54 7.55 -3.28
C ALA A 186 2.31 6.53 -2.43
N GLU A 187 3.63 6.48 -2.55
CA GLU A 187 4.47 5.56 -1.75
C GLU A 187 4.34 5.77 -0.24
N PHE A 188 4.00 6.99 0.20
CA PHE A 188 3.83 7.29 1.62
C PHE A 188 2.50 6.80 2.20
N LEU A 189 1.55 6.34 1.36
CA LEU A 189 0.38 5.61 1.83
C LEU A 189 0.78 4.34 2.60
N LEU A 190 1.78 3.60 2.09
CA LEU A 190 2.39 2.48 2.78
C LEU A 190 3.51 2.90 3.72
N GLY A 191 4.35 3.85 3.28
CA GLY A 191 5.54 4.26 4.02
C GLY A 191 5.21 4.72 5.44
N ARG A 192 4.17 5.53 5.64
CA ARG A 192 3.80 6.00 6.98
C ARG A 192 3.28 4.92 7.90
N VAL A 193 2.62 3.90 7.36
CA VAL A 193 2.20 2.72 8.13
C VAL A 193 3.43 1.86 8.44
N SER A 194 4.29 1.59 7.46
CA SER A 194 5.53 0.82 7.62
C SER A 194 6.46 1.42 8.67
N ASP A 195 6.64 2.75 8.66
CA ASP A 195 7.46 3.48 9.64
C ASP A 195 6.91 3.41 11.08
N SER A 196 5.68 2.94 11.26
CA SER A 196 4.95 3.04 12.52
C SER A 196 4.43 1.70 13.06
N VAL A 197 4.34 0.69 12.21
CA VAL A 197 3.63 -0.58 12.54
C VAL A 197 4.24 -1.32 13.72
N THR A 198 5.53 -1.19 13.97
CA THR A 198 6.22 -1.77 15.13
C THR A 198 5.72 -1.22 16.48
N ASN A 199 5.03 -0.08 16.49
CA ASN A 199 4.34 0.43 17.68
C ASN A 199 3.02 -0.31 17.99
N PHE A 200 2.61 -1.27 17.17
CA PHE A 200 1.38 -2.03 17.38
C PHE A 200 1.64 -3.36 18.10
N ALA A 201 2.03 -3.28 19.36
CA ALA A 201 2.41 -4.44 20.19
C ALA A 201 1.32 -5.53 20.26
N SER A 202 0.04 -5.16 20.35
CA SER A 202 -1.06 -6.13 20.43
C SER A 202 -1.28 -6.92 19.14
N ALA A 203 -0.81 -6.41 18.00
CA ALA A 203 -0.85 -7.15 16.74
C ALA A 203 0.29 -8.17 16.63
N PHE A 204 1.44 -7.87 17.21
CA PHE A 204 2.66 -8.67 17.09
C PHE A 204 3.38 -8.75 18.45
N PRO A 205 2.75 -9.35 19.49
CA PRO A 205 3.37 -9.47 20.80
C PRO A 205 4.69 -10.25 20.75
N GLU A 206 4.84 -11.21 19.84
CA GLU A 206 6.06 -11.98 19.64
C GLU A 206 7.25 -11.11 19.18
N GLU A 207 7.02 -10.05 18.39
CA GLU A 207 8.07 -9.09 18.02
C GLU A 207 8.45 -8.18 19.19
N TRP A 208 7.47 -7.77 19.98
CA TRP A 208 7.72 -6.96 21.18
C TRP A 208 8.50 -7.73 22.24
N ASP A 209 8.18 -9.01 22.45
CA ASP A 209 8.94 -9.87 23.36
C ASP A 209 10.40 -10.02 22.89
N MET A 210 10.63 -10.07 21.57
CA MET A 210 11.98 -10.07 20.99
C MET A 210 12.77 -8.78 21.32
N HIS A 211 12.12 -7.62 21.31
CA HIS A 211 12.77 -6.35 21.63
C HIS A 211 12.95 -6.14 23.15
N ALA A 212 12.13 -6.79 23.97
CA ALA A 212 12.15 -6.65 25.42
C ALA A 212 13.10 -7.62 26.14
N GLY A 213 13.54 -8.69 25.49
CA GLY A 213 14.28 -9.75 26.16
C GLY A 213 15.23 -10.54 25.25
N GLU A 214 15.56 -11.75 25.69
CA GLU A 214 16.35 -12.74 24.95
C GLU A 214 15.42 -13.63 24.13
N PRO A 215 15.18 -13.38 22.82
CA PRO A 215 14.24 -14.15 22.05
C PRO A 215 14.79 -15.55 21.77
N SER A 216 13.93 -16.56 21.90
CA SER A 216 14.23 -17.93 21.48
C SER A 216 14.22 -18.11 19.96
N ALA A 217 13.58 -17.18 19.23
CA ALA A 217 13.54 -17.15 17.76
C ALA A 217 13.43 -15.70 17.28
N ARG A 218 13.99 -15.44 16.10
CA ARG A 218 13.85 -14.14 15.42
C ARG A 218 12.57 -14.14 14.61
N ILE A 219 11.54 -13.52 15.15
CA ILE A 219 10.23 -13.40 14.49
C ILE A 219 10.07 -11.96 13.99
N GLY A 220 9.71 -11.80 12.72
CA GLY A 220 9.34 -10.54 12.10
C GLY A 220 7.95 -10.61 11.49
N SER A 221 7.44 -9.48 11.04
CA SER A 221 6.14 -9.39 10.38
C SER A 221 6.30 -9.26 8.86
N ALA A 222 5.52 -9.99 8.09
CA ALA A 222 5.45 -9.85 6.64
C ALA A 222 4.04 -9.42 6.21
N LEU A 223 3.95 -8.31 5.47
CA LEU A 223 2.72 -7.92 4.78
C LEU A 223 2.58 -8.76 3.51
N LEU A 224 1.49 -9.52 3.40
CA LEU A 224 1.23 -10.41 2.27
C LEU A 224 0.29 -9.80 1.24
N GLU A 225 -0.67 -9.02 1.69
CA GLU A 225 -1.70 -8.39 0.88
C GLU A 225 -2.21 -7.14 1.57
N CYS A 226 -2.56 -6.08 0.82
CA CYS A 226 -3.27 -4.95 1.39
C CYS A 226 -4.21 -4.29 0.38
N VAL A 227 -5.24 -3.63 0.92
CA VAL A 227 -6.11 -2.70 0.18
C VAL A 227 -6.03 -1.34 0.84
N ILE A 228 -5.85 -0.30 0.03
CA ILE A 228 -5.79 1.09 0.46
C ILE A 228 -6.91 1.86 -0.24
N HIS A 229 -7.70 2.61 0.52
CA HIS A 229 -8.72 3.52 0.02
C HIS A 229 -8.32 4.96 0.35
N VAL A 230 -8.05 5.75 -0.68
CA VAL A 230 -7.67 7.16 -0.52
C VAL A 230 -8.94 8.01 -0.52
N HIS A 231 -9.18 8.70 0.60
CA HIS A 231 -10.33 9.59 0.75
C HIS A 231 -9.98 11.02 0.37
N ARG A 232 -8.77 11.46 0.74
CA ARG A 232 -8.21 12.78 0.43
C ARG A 232 -6.69 12.69 0.36
N TRP A 233 -6.09 13.55 -0.43
CA TRP A 233 -4.63 13.66 -0.52
C TRP A 233 -4.15 14.82 0.35
N PRO A 234 -3.22 14.57 1.30
CA PRO A 234 -2.65 15.63 2.12
C PRO A 234 -1.52 16.38 1.39
N ARG A 235 -1.17 17.54 1.95
CA ARG A 235 -0.08 18.41 1.49
C ARG A 235 1.01 18.55 2.55
N ALA A 236 2.13 19.17 2.19
CA ALA A 236 3.19 19.50 3.14
C ALA A 236 2.66 20.34 4.30
N GLY A 237 3.05 19.98 5.53
CA GLY A 237 2.58 20.61 6.76
C GLY A 237 1.32 19.99 7.35
N ASP A 238 0.54 19.22 6.59
CA ASP A 238 -0.63 18.52 7.12
C ASP A 238 -0.23 17.50 8.18
N GLY A 239 -1.03 17.48 9.26
CA GLY A 239 -0.85 16.50 10.33
C GLY A 239 -1.48 15.16 9.99
N TYR A 240 -0.92 14.09 10.54
CA TYR A 240 -1.52 12.77 10.51
C TYR A 240 -1.45 12.08 11.87
N ALA A 241 -2.42 11.22 12.14
CA ALA A 241 -2.42 10.24 13.21
C ALA A 241 -2.85 8.90 12.63
N ILE A 242 -2.11 7.82 12.95
CA ILE A 242 -2.40 6.47 12.50
C ILE A 242 -3.04 5.73 13.66
N ARG A 243 -4.31 5.37 13.50
CA ARG A 243 -5.10 4.60 14.46
C ARG A 243 -5.30 3.19 13.90
N SER A 244 -4.89 2.18 14.67
CA SER A 244 -4.82 0.80 14.20
C SER A 244 -5.51 -0.17 15.13
N GLY A 245 -6.10 -1.22 14.55
CA GLY A 245 -6.72 -2.30 15.29
C GLY A 245 -6.65 -3.62 14.52
N LEU A 246 -6.76 -4.72 15.24
CA LEU A 246 -6.92 -6.05 14.67
C LEU A 246 -8.37 -6.26 14.28
N LYS A 247 -8.63 -6.54 12.99
CA LYS A 247 -9.96 -6.91 12.49
C LYS A 247 -10.24 -8.39 12.69
N SER A 248 -9.22 -9.21 12.48
CA SER A 248 -9.30 -10.65 12.70
C SER A 248 -7.92 -11.26 12.98
N ALA A 249 -7.90 -12.37 13.67
CA ALA A 249 -6.72 -13.18 13.94
C ALA A 249 -7.00 -14.63 13.61
N GLY A 250 -6.22 -15.21 12.70
CA GLY A 250 -6.24 -16.62 12.34
C GLY A 250 -4.98 -17.34 12.82
N ALA A 251 -4.91 -18.64 12.56
CA ALA A 251 -3.77 -19.46 12.96
C ALA A 251 -2.43 -19.05 12.31
N LYS A 252 -2.47 -18.39 11.16
CA LYS A 252 -1.28 -18.05 10.36
C LYS A 252 -1.22 -16.59 9.91
N VAL A 253 -2.35 -15.90 9.89
CA VAL A 253 -2.45 -14.53 9.37
C VAL A 253 -3.33 -13.69 10.27
N ARG A 254 -3.13 -12.38 10.21
CA ARG A 254 -3.86 -11.36 10.94
C ARG A 254 -4.32 -10.29 9.97
N ASN A 255 -5.59 -9.89 10.05
CA ASN A 255 -6.07 -8.72 9.32
C ASN A 255 -5.97 -7.51 10.22
N ILE A 256 -5.21 -6.53 9.79
CA ILE A 256 -4.96 -5.28 10.51
C ILE A 256 -5.58 -4.15 9.72
N VAL A 257 -6.29 -3.28 10.40
CA VAL A 257 -6.84 -2.05 9.81
C VAL A 257 -6.09 -0.85 10.35
N HIS A 258 -5.74 0.05 9.45
CA HIS A 258 -5.10 1.33 9.74
C HIS A 258 -5.96 2.46 9.20
N TRP A 259 -6.36 3.39 10.06
CA TRP A 259 -7.00 4.65 9.69
C TRP A 259 -5.98 5.76 9.84
N VAL A 260 -5.61 6.39 8.74
CA VAL A 260 -4.73 7.55 8.77
C VAL A 260 -5.59 8.81 8.69
N LEU A 261 -5.62 9.52 9.80
CA LEU A 261 -6.59 10.58 10.08
C LEU A 261 -5.90 11.94 10.17
N GLU A 262 -6.61 12.98 9.75
CA GLU A 262 -6.24 14.36 9.97
C GLU A 262 -6.59 14.77 11.41
N PRO A 263 -5.62 15.11 12.27
CA PRO A 263 -5.93 15.45 13.67
C PRO A 263 -6.81 16.68 13.85
N ALA A 264 -6.74 17.65 12.92
CA ALA A 264 -7.49 18.91 13.03
C ALA A 264 -8.98 18.74 12.76
N THR A 265 -9.37 17.89 11.81
CA THR A 265 -10.77 17.69 11.41
C THR A 265 -11.32 16.34 11.82
N GLY A 266 -10.46 15.41 12.22
CA GLY A 266 -10.80 14.02 12.53
C GLY A 266 -11.17 13.18 11.31
N LYS A 267 -11.06 13.70 10.08
CA LYS A 267 -11.44 13.02 8.83
C LYS A 267 -10.29 12.14 8.31
N PRO A 268 -10.61 11.04 7.60
CA PRO A 268 -9.57 10.19 7.02
C PRO A 268 -8.86 10.85 5.83
N TRP A 269 -7.55 10.71 5.78
CA TRP A 269 -6.74 10.84 4.60
C TRP A 269 -6.85 9.57 3.75
N TRP A 270 -6.56 8.43 4.34
CA TRP A 270 -6.77 7.11 3.73
C TRP A 270 -7.02 6.06 4.80
N THR A 271 -7.59 4.94 4.38
CA THR A 271 -7.71 3.73 5.19
C THR A 271 -6.99 2.58 4.50
N MET A 272 -6.51 1.63 5.28
CA MET A 272 -5.81 0.45 4.78
C MET A 272 -6.24 -0.77 5.59
N GLU A 273 -6.53 -1.87 4.91
CA GLU A 273 -6.59 -3.20 5.50
C GLU A 273 -5.42 -4.03 4.97
N GLY A 274 -4.66 -4.65 5.85
CA GLY A 274 -3.51 -5.49 5.53
C GLY A 274 -3.66 -6.89 6.09
N VAL A 275 -3.23 -7.88 5.33
CA VAL A 275 -3.04 -9.26 5.77
C VAL A 275 -1.57 -9.44 6.08
N ALA A 276 -1.26 -9.59 7.36
CA ALA A 276 0.09 -9.78 7.86
C ALA A 276 0.27 -11.18 8.46
N ALA A 277 1.50 -11.67 8.45
CA ALA A 277 1.85 -12.95 9.01
C ALA A 277 3.16 -12.88 9.80
N PRO A 278 3.27 -13.55 10.95
CA PRO A 278 4.55 -13.72 11.62
C PRO A 278 5.46 -14.62 10.77
N MET A 279 6.72 -14.22 10.65
CA MET A 279 7.75 -14.90 9.85
C MET A 279 8.94 -15.24 10.74
N ASP A 280 9.35 -16.49 10.71
CA ASP A 280 10.67 -16.87 11.19
C ASP A 280 11.73 -16.35 10.21
N LEU A 281 12.56 -15.42 10.68
CA LEU A 281 13.54 -14.69 9.86
C LEU A 281 14.75 -15.56 9.49
N ASP A 282 15.02 -16.60 10.24
CA ASP A 282 16.12 -17.53 9.98
C ASP A 282 15.68 -18.63 9.00
N LEU A 283 14.50 -19.20 9.22
CA LEU A 283 13.94 -20.23 8.36
C LEU A 283 13.23 -19.70 7.11
N ARG A 284 12.90 -18.40 7.09
CA ARG A 284 12.16 -17.74 6.00
C ARG A 284 10.80 -18.38 5.69
N LYS A 285 10.09 -18.75 6.75
CA LYS A 285 8.78 -19.40 6.69
C LYS A 285 7.83 -18.73 7.66
N LEU A 286 6.53 -18.96 7.48
CA LEU A 286 5.53 -18.54 8.45
C LEU A 286 5.88 -19.15 9.81
N ALA A 287 5.99 -18.29 10.81
CA ALA A 287 6.24 -18.73 12.18
C ALA A 287 4.99 -19.42 12.76
N VAL A 288 5.22 -20.42 13.58
CA VAL A 288 4.17 -21.02 14.41
C VAL A 288 4.22 -20.30 15.75
N ILE A 289 3.18 -19.52 16.04
CA ILE A 289 3.04 -18.86 17.34
C ILE A 289 2.47 -19.84 18.37
N ASP A 290 2.93 -19.72 19.60
CA ASP A 290 2.45 -20.55 20.69
C ASP A 290 0.99 -20.23 21.08
N PRO A 291 0.29 -21.13 21.79
CA PRO A 291 -1.11 -20.94 22.16
C PRO A 291 -1.38 -19.73 23.05
N GLU A 292 -0.45 -19.34 23.92
CA GLU A 292 -0.61 -18.19 24.81
C GLU A 292 -0.55 -16.88 24.00
N THR A 293 0.46 -16.72 23.16
CA THR A 293 0.60 -15.58 22.23
C THR A 293 -0.60 -15.48 21.31
N ARG A 294 -1.07 -16.62 20.78
CA ARG A 294 -2.27 -16.66 19.97
C ARG A 294 -3.51 -16.16 20.71
N ALA A 295 -3.70 -16.58 21.94
CA ALA A 295 -4.83 -16.13 22.76
C ALA A 295 -4.77 -14.62 23.03
N LYS A 296 -3.58 -14.04 23.27
CA LYS A 296 -3.38 -12.59 23.40
C LYS A 296 -3.81 -11.83 22.13
N VAL A 297 -3.41 -12.32 20.95
CA VAL A 297 -3.77 -11.71 19.65
C VAL A 297 -5.27 -11.83 19.38
N GLU A 298 -5.89 -13.00 19.64
CA GLU A 298 -7.33 -13.20 19.46
C GLU A 298 -8.15 -12.29 20.40
N ALA A 299 -7.69 -12.08 21.63
CA ALA A 299 -8.34 -11.18 22.58
C ALA A 299 -8.24 -9.69 22.19
N ALA A 300 -7.26 -9.30 21.37
CA ALA A 300 -7.07 -7.93 20.91
C ALA A 300 -7.89 -7.60 19.63
N VAL A 301 -8.68 -8.54 19.11
CA VAL A 301 -9.53 -8.29 17.93
C VAL A 301 -10.63 -7.28 18.28
N VAL A 302 -10.77 -6.24 17.45
CA VAL A 302 -11.76 -5.18 17.61
C VAL A 302 -13.03 -5.51 16.81
N PRO A 303 -14.16 -5.80 17.47
CA PRO A 303 -15.40 -6.15 16.78
C PRO A 303 -15.93 -5.01 15.89
N GLY A 304 -16.32 -5.36 14.65
CA GLY A 304 -16.92 -4.40 13.72
C GLY A 304 -15.95 -3.39 13.11
N LEU A 305 -14.64 -3.62 13.25
CA LEU A 305 -13.60 -2.79 12.61
C LEU A 305 -13.55 -3.06 11.10
N GLU A 306 -13.60 -2.00 10.31
CA GLU A 306 -13.52 -2.00 8.84
C GLU A 306 -12.51 -0.95 8.36
N ALA A 307 -11.96 -1.15 7.13
CA ALA A 307 -11.03 -0.21 6.50
C ALA A 307 -11.76 0.86 5.68
#